data_8f608a64ec0045c27fa415e6bcad591e
#
_entry.id   8f608a64ec0045c27fa415e6bcad591e
#
_cell.length_a   1.000
_cell.length_b   1.000
_cell.length_c   1.000
_cell.angle_alpha   90.00
_cell.angle_beta   90.00
_cell.angle_gamma   90.00
#
_symmetry.space_group_name_H-M   'P 1'
#
loop_
_entity.id
_entity.type
_entity.pdbx_description
1 polymer ?
#
loop_
_entity_poly.entity_id
_entity_poly.type
_entity_poly.pdbx_seq_one_letter_code
_entity_poly.pdbx_strand_id
1 'polypeptide(L)'
;LYDSYCYGEKHNQDNGEENRDGNNFNCSFNYGAEGISKNKQIQKMRYMQVKNGLCMTLLAQAVPLICGGDECLNSQEGNNNPYCQDNAIGWVQYRTRSTDAKALTSFLTNLIAFRKEHRVLRQENAMRFTDYCHVGMPDLSYHGAEPWLMHIGDEQKAIGVLYTGHYAKEEEDVYVAYNFHYERARISLPSLSKEKEWMQVMNTADRSTDDFVPQPIEEQRCVEVAPQSISILISCFREGKEYNESVRTL
;
A
#
# COMPACT_ATOMS: atom_id res chain seq x y z
N LEU A 1 -8.28 -9.32 7.29
CA LEU A 1 -8.23 -8.12 6.45
C LEU A 1 -9.47 -8.00 5.55
N TYR A 2 -9.87 -9.04 4.79
CA TYR A 2 -11.03 -8.95 3.89
C TYR A 2 -12.34 -8.64 4.65
N ASP A 3 -12.56 -9.28 5.79
CA ASP A 3 -13.76 -9.07 6.61
C ASP A 3 -13.87 -7.64 7.16
N SER A 4 -12.75 -6.96 7.40
CA SER A 4 -12.75 -5.54 7.79
C SER A 4 -13.38 -4.61 6.74
N TYR A 5 -13.51 -5.09 5.49
CA TYR A 5 -14.19 -4.37 4.40
C TYR A 5 -15.53 -4.98 4.00
N CYS A 6 -15.95 -6.05 4.69
CA CYS A 6 -17.19 -6.76 4.38
C CYS A 6 -18.23 -6.67 5.50
N TYR A 7 -17.78 -6.59 6.76
CA TYR A 7 -18.65 -6.65 7.93
C TYR A 7 -18.46 -5.40 8.77
N GLY A 8 -19.53 -4.65 8.99
CA GLY A 8 -19.54 -3.48 9.88
C GLY A 8 -19.60 -3.89 11.34
N GLU A 9 -20.24 -5.02 11.62
CA GLU A 9 -20.42 -5.56 12.97
C GLU A 9 -19.73 -6.93 13.10
N LYS A 10 -19.50 -7.38 14.34
CA LYS A 10 -19.00 -8.73 14.59
C LYS A 10 -20.14 -9.76 14.51
N HIS A 11 -19.82 -10.95 14.04
CA HIS A 11 -20.73 -12.07 13.86
C HIS A 11 -20.21 -13.31 14.59
N ASN A 12 -20.21 -13.26 15.94
CA ASN A 12 -19.64 -14.30 16.80
C ASN A 12 -20.70 -15.26 17.38
N GLN A 13 -21.93 -15.25 16.87
CA GLN A 13 -23.05 -16.06 17.40
C GLN A 13 -22.71 -17.54 17.45
N ASP A 14 -22.00 -18.04 16.46
CA ASP A 14 -21.61 -19.46 16.34
C ASP A 14 -20.57 -19.89 17.38
N ASN A 15 -19.96 -18.95 18.11
CA ASN A 15 -19.08 -19.26 19.22
C ASN A 15 -19.83 -19.71 20.50
N GLY A 16 -21.17 -19.59 20.53
CA GLY A 16 -21.99 -20.05 21.65
C GLY A 16 -22.03 -19.08 22.87
N GLU A 17 -21.48 -17.86 22.72
CA GLU A 17 -21.39 -16.85 23.76
C GLU A 17 -22.34 -15.66 23.53
N GLU A 18 -23.43 -15.86 22.75
CA GLU A 18 -24.42 -14.83 22.46
C GLU A 18 -23.83 -13.55 21.84
N ASN A 19 -22.78 -13.68 21.03
CA ASN A 19 -22.04 -12.56 20.40
C ASN A 19 -21.41 -11.58 21.43
N ARG A 20 -21.16 -12.02 22.66
CA ARG A 20 -20.55 -11.18 23.72
C ARG A 20 -19.03 -11.21 23.71
N ASP A 21 -18.43 -12.26 23.13
CA ASP A 21 -17.01 -12.47 22.98
C ASP A 21 -16.40 -11.59 21.87
N GLY A 22 -15.07 -11.55 21.82
CA GLY A 22 -14.33 -10.77 20.83
C GLY A 22 -14.42 -9.25 21.07
N ASN A 23 -13.87 -8.49 20.14
CA ASN A 23 -13.87 -7.04 20.22
C ASN A 23 -15.22 -6.45 19.75
N ASN A 24 -15.81 -5.55 20.54
CA ASN A 24 -17.03 -4.84 20.16
C ASN A 24 -16.78 -3.67 19.20
N PHE A 25 -15.53 -3.20 19.09
CA PHE A 25 -15.15 -2.10 18.21
C PHE A 25 -14.37 -2.66 17.02
N ASN A 26 -15.06 -2.91 15.92
CA ASN A 26 -14.54 -3.67 14.78
C ASN A 26 -13.53 -2.88 13.91
N CYS A 27 -13.53 -1.54 13.98
CA CYS A 27 -12.72 -0.68 13.09
C CYS A 27 -12.88 -1.03 11.60
N SER A 28 -14.09 -1.36 11.17
CA SER A 28 -14.38 -1.89 9.83
C SER A 28 -15.37 -1.01 9.08
N PHE A 29 -15.46 -1.17 7.76
CA PHE A 29 -16.41 -0.47 6.91
C PHE A 29 -16.89 -1.36 5.76
N ASN A 30 -18.19 -1.66 5.71
CA ASN A 30 -18.77 -2.66 4.80
C ASN A 30 -19.18 -2.13 3.42
N TYR A 31 -18.92 -0.86 3.12
CA TYR A 31 -19.28 -0.23 1.83
C TYR A 31 -20.77 -0.33 1.48
N GLY A 32 -21.65 -0.28 2.50
CA GLY A 32 -23.09 -0.28 2.35
C GLY A 32 -23.73 -1.65 2.15
N ALA A 33 -22.99 -2.74 2.37
CA ALA A 33 -23.54 -4.09 2.34
C ALA A 33 -22.87 -4.97 3.42
N GLU A 34 -23.63 -5.46 4.37
CA GLU A 34 -23.13 -6.39 5.38
C GLU A 34 -22.86 -7.77 4.75
N GLY A 35 -21.66 -8.30 5.00
CA GLY A 35 -21.25 -9.58 4.45
C GLY A 35 -20.95 -9.59 2.94
N ILE A 36 -21.03 -10.76 2.32
CA ILE A 36 -20.72 -10.95 0.91
C ILE A 36 -21.75 -10.20 0.04
N SER A 37 -21.28 -9.40 -0.91
CA SER A 37 -22.11 -8.62 -1.82
C SER A 37 -21.97 -9.12 -3.27
N LYS A 38 -23.11 -9.15 -4.02
CA LYS A 38 -23.12 -9.41 -5.47
C LYS A 38 -22.93 -8.12 -6.29
N ASN A 39 -22.94 -6.95 -5.66
CA ASN A 39 -22.74 -5.69 -6.34
C ASN A 39 -21.26 -5.53 -6.77
N LYS A 40 -21.06 -5.44 -8.08
CA LYS A 40 -19.74 -5.34 -8.70
C LYS A 40 -18.93 -4.12 -8.25
N GLN A 41 -19.61 -3.00 -7.98
CA GLN A 41 -18.94 -1.78 -7.51
C GLN A 41 -18.42 -1.96 -6.08
N ILE A 42 -19.23 -2.54 -5.19
CA ILE A 42 -18.83 -2.85 -3.82
C ILE A 42 -17.67 -3.86 -3.83
N GLN A 43 -17.76 -4.93 -4.63
CA GLN A 43 -16.68 -5.91 -4.76
C GLN A 43 -15.37 -5.27 -5.23
N LYS A 44 -15.44 -4.41 -6.27
CA LYS A 44 -14.26 -3.68 -6.77
C LYS A 44 -13.64 -2.79 -5.71
N MET A 45 -14.47 -2.06 -4.95
CA MET A 45 -14.00 -1.20 -3.88
C MET A 45 -13.34 -1.99 -2.75
N ARG A 46 -13.99 -3.04 -2.26
CA ARG A 46 -13.44 -3.91 -1.22
C ARG A 46 -12.10 -4.54 -1.63
N TYR A 47 -12.01 -5.03 -2.86
CA TYR A 47 -10.77 -5.58 -3.41
C TYR A 47 -9.64 -4.55 -3.43
N MET A 48 -9.92 -3.32 -3.86
CA MET A 48 -8.96 -2.23 -3.84
C MET A 48 -8.50 -1.91 -2.41
N GLN A 49 -9.43 -1.91 -1.44
CA GLN A 49 -9.07 -1.65 -0.05
C GLN A 49 -8.22 -2.76 0.58
N VAL A 50 -8.43 -4.01 0.20
CA VAL A 50 -7.54 -5.10 0.61
C VAL A 50 -6.12 -4.88 0.06
N LYS A 51 -5.98 -4.47 -1.20
CA LYS A 51 -4.69 -4.08 -1.78
C LYS A 51 -4.06 -2.91 -1.01
N ASN A 52 -4.85 -1.88 -0.68
CA ASN A 52 -4.38 -0.74 0.13
C ASN A 52 -3.85 -1.21 1.50
N GLY A 53 -4.58 -2.07 2.20
CA GLY A 53 -4.15 -2.62 3.50
C GLY A 53 -2.83 -3.39 3.41
N LEU A 54 -2.66 -4.22 2.37
CA LEU A 54 -1.42 -4.93 2.10
C LEU A 54 -0.27 -3.97 1.77
N CYS A 55 -0.53 -2.93 0.96
CA CYS A 55 0.46 -1.89 0.65
C CYS A 55 0.89 -1.15 1.92
N MET A 56 -0.04 -0.68 2.74
CA MET A 56 0.29 0.01 3.99
C MET A 56 1.13 -0.87 4.93
N THR A 57 0.82 -2.17 5.00
CA THR A 57 1.58 -3.12 5.83
C THR A 57 2.99 -3.33 5.30
N LEU A 58 3.15 -3.53 3.98
CA LEU A 58 4.44 -3.90 3.39
C LEU A 58 5.34 -2.69 3.06
N LEU A 59 4.79 -1.49 2.92
CA LEU A 59 5.58 -0.29 2.65
C LEU A 59 5.98 0.45 3.93
N ALA A 60 5.49 0.03 5.09
CA ALA A 60 5.91 0.57 6.38
C ALA A 60 7.35 0.15 6.73
N GLN A 61 8.08 1.06 7.44
CA GLN A 61 9.43 0.81 7.97
C GLN A 61 9.39 -0.07 9.23
N ALA A 62 8.70 -1.20 9.16
CA ALA A 62 8.55 -2.15 10.26
C ALA A 62 8.59 -3.58 9.73
N VAL A 63 8.64 -4.55 10.63
CA VAL A 63 8.48 -5.96 10.27
C VAL A 63 7.01 -6.18 9.92
N PRO A 64 6.66 -6.49 8.67
CA PRO A 64 5.28 -6.69 8.27
C PRO A 64 4.72 -7.98 8.85
N LEU A 65 3.51 -7.92 9.39
CA LEU A 65 2.75 -9.09 9.83
C LEU A 65 1.50 -9.24 8.97
N ILE A 66 1.35 -10.36 8.31
CA ILE A 66 0.18 -10.72 7.49
C ILE A 66 -0.45 -11.96 8.10
N CYS A 67 -1.75 -11.91 8.36
CA CYS A 67 -2.50 -13.06 8.82
C CYS A 67 -2.69 -14.07 7.67
N GLY A 68 -2.51 -15.35 7.95
CA GLY A 68 -2.75 -16.39 6.95
C GLY A 68 -4.17 -16.33 6.41
N GLY A 69 -4.31 -16.25 5.09
CA GLY A 69 -5.58 -16.05 4.40
C GLY A 69 -5.81 -14.63 3.86
N ASP A 70 -5.14 -13.61 4.40
CA ASP A 70 -5.23 -12.23 3.87
C ASP A 70 -4.80 -12.16 2.40
N GLU A 71 -3.86 -13.02 2.01
CA GLU A 71 -3.34 -13.12 0.64
C GLU A 71 -4.34 -13.70 -0.37
N CYS A 72 -5.47 -14.22 0.10
CA CYS A 72 -6.43 -14.90 -0.77
C CYS A 72 -7.90 -14.56 -0.49
N LEU A 73 -8.16 -13.39 0.11
CA LEU A 73 -9.52 -12.93 0.44
C LEU A 73 -10.26 -13.90 1.38
N ASN A 74 -9.55 -14.56 2.29
CA ASN A 74 -10.19 -15.44 3.26
C ASN A 74 -11.17 -14.63 4.14
N SER A 75 -12.33 -15.21 4.38
CA SER A 75 -13.36 -14.66 5.26
C SER A 75 -13.65 -15.63 6.39
N GLN A 76 -13.82 -15.09 7.57
CA GLN A 76 -14.34 -15.77 8.76
C GLN A 76 -15.83 -15.44 8.98
N GLU A 77 -16.51 -14.98 7.90
CA GLU A 77 -17.93 -14.62 7.91
C GLU A 77 -18.27 -13.53 8.95
N GLY A 78 -17.31 -12.63 9.22
CA GLY A 78 -17.44 -11.55 10.20
C GLY A 78 -17.20 -11.99 11.65
N ASN A 79 -16.86 -13.26 11.89
CA ASN A 79 -16.44 -13.71 13.21
C ASN A 79 -15.03 -13.18 13.52
N ASN A 80 -14.94 -12.24 14.47
CA ASN A 80 -13.67 -11.62 14.85
C ASN A 80 -12.94 -12.32 16.01
N ASN A 81 -13.45 -13.50 16.44
CA ASN A 81 -12.87 -14.31 17.51
C ASN A 81 -13.09 -15.82 17.29
N PRO A 82 -12.62 -16.41 16.16
CA PRO A 82 -12.96 -17.77 15.75
C PRO A 82 -12.18 -18.86 16.51
N TYR A 83 -11.78 -18.63 17.76
CA TYR A 83 -10.90 -19.51 18.55
C TYR A 83 -11.47 -20.93 18.76
N CYS A 84 -12.80 -21.08 18.78
CA CYS A 84 -13.47 -22.35 18.98
C CYS A 84 -14.03 -22.97 17.67
N GLN A 85 -13.77 -22.35 16.51
CA GLN A 85 -14.34 -22.73 15.23
C GLN A 85 -13.39 -23.70 14.49
N ASP A 86 -13.60 -25.01 14.67
CA ASP A 86 -12.91 -26.05 13.87
C ASP A 86 -13.77 -26.42 12.64
N ASN A 87 -14.09 -25.44 11.81
CA ASN A 87 -14.93 -25.56 10.63
C ASN A 87 -14.57 -24.50 9.57
N ALA A 88 -15.42 -24.29 8.55
CA ALA A 88 -15.20 -23.37 7.45
C ALA A 88 -14.98 -21.91 7.89
N ILE A 89 -15.49 -21.50 9.05
CA ILE A 89 -15.26 -20.16 9.61
C ILE A 89 -13.81 -20.00 10.05
N GLY A 90 -13.24 -21.01 10.75
CA GLY A 90 -11.87 -20.97 11.26
C GLY A 90 -10.80 -21.38 10.24
N TRP A 91 -11.17 -22.10 9.18
CA TRP A 91 -10.20 -22.63 8.22
C TRP A 91 -9.90 -21.65 7.09
N VAL A 92 -8.62 -21.64 6.66
CA VAL A 92 -8.25 -20.91 5.43
C VAL A 92 -8.56 -21.75 4.20
N GLN A 93 -9.42 -21.22 3.30
CA GLN A 93 -9.93 -21.93 2.14
C GLN A 93 -8.98 -21.86 0.93
N TYR A 94 -7.86 -22.57 0.95
CA TYR A 94 -6.87 -22.55 -0.13
C TYR A 94 -7.32 -23.26 -1.42
N ARG A 95 -8.21 -24.23 -1.33
CA ARG A 95 -8.60 -25.09 -2.47
C ARG A 95 -9.62 -24.45 -3.41
N THR A 96 -10.47 -23.55 -2.92
CA THR A 96 -11.62 -22.98 -3.65
C THR A 96 -11.44 -21.50 -4.00
N ARG A 97 -10.20 -21.08 -4.26
CA ARG A 97 -9.87 -19.69 -4.52
C ARG A 97 -10.55 -19.16 -5.78
N SER A 98 -11.22 -18.03 -5.66
CA SER A 98 -11.77 -17.27 -6.79
C SER A 98 -10.65 -16.70 -7.68
N THR A 99 -11.02 -16.23 -8.87
CA THR A 99 -10.08 -15.51 -9.76
C THR A 99 -9.48 -14.29 -9.07
N ASP A 100 -10.29 -13.53 -8.33
CA ASP A 100 -9.82 -12.36 -7.57
C ASP A 100 -8.86 -12.74 -6.45
N ALA A 101 -9.10 -13.86 -5.75
CA ALA A 101 -8.19 -14.36 -4.73
C ALA A 101 -6.81 -14.75 -5.30
N LYS A 102 -6.80 -15.38 -6.48
CA LYS A 102 -5.55 -15.73 -7.19
C LYS A 102 -4.82 -14.47 -7.65
N ALA A 103 -5.53 -13.49 -8.21
CA ALA A 103 -4.97 -12.23 -8.63
C ALA A 103 -4.37 -11.46 -7.43
N LEU A 104 -5.04 -11.46 -6.27
CA LEU A 104 -4.52 -10.85 -5.04
C LEU A 104 -3.24 -11.55 -4.56
N THR A 105 -3.18 -12.87 -4.63
CA THR A 105 -1.97 -13.62 -4.27
C THR A 105 -0.79 -13.23 -5.18
N SER A 106 -1.03 -13.07 -6.49
CA SER A 106 0.00 -12.59 -7.44
C SER A 106 0.43 -11.17 -7.13
N PHE A 107 -0.51 -10.26 -6.90
CA PHE A 107 -0.24 -8.88 -6.49
C PHE A 107 0.62 -8.83 -5.23
N LEU A 108 0.26 -9.59 -4.19
CA LEU A 108 1.04 -9.64 -2.94
C LEU A 108 2.44 -10.21 -3.17
N THR A 109 2.59 -11.21 -4.02
CA THR A 109 3.91 -11.76 -4.39
C THR A 109 4.79 -10.68 -5.01
N ASN A 110 4.24 -9.89 -5.94
CA ASN A 110 4.97 -8.79 -6.58
C ASN A 110 5.29 -7.66 -5.60
N LEU A 111 4.36 -7.32 -4.70
CA LEU A 111 4.59 -6.32 -3.65
C LEU A 111 5.69 -6.75 -2.66
N ILE A 112 5.75 -8.03 -2.30
CA ILE A 112 6.83 -8.59 -1.48
C ILE A 112 8.17 -8.55 -2.24
N ALA A 113 8.18 -8.87 -3.53
CA ALA A 113 9.37 -8.78 -4.37
C ALA A 113 9.86 -7.34 -4.45
N PHE A 114 8.96 -6.39 -4.72
CA PHE A 114 9.26 -4.95 -4.73
C PHE A 114 9.89 -4.48 -3.41
N ARG A 115 9.30 -4.84 -2.25
CA ARG A 115 9.89 -4.51 -0.95
C ARG A 115 11.28 -5.13 -0.74
N LYS A 116 11.52 -6.36 -1.24
CA LYS A 116 12.82 -7.02 -1.15
C LYS A 116 13.87 -6.36 -2.02
N GLU A 117 13.49 -5.93 -3.20
CA GLU A 117 14.34 -5.24 -4.16
C GLU A 117 14.75 -3.85 -3.64
N HIS A 118 13.81 -3.09 -3.11
CA HIS A 118 14.06 -1.74 -2.58
C HIS A 118 14.37 -1.79 -1.07
N ARG A 119 15.67 -1.82 -0.74
CA ARG A 119 16.17 -1.89 0.64
C ARG A 119 15.78 -0.66 1.46
N VAL A 120 15.57 0.48 0.81
CA VAL A 120 15.11 1.71 1.46
C VAL A 120 13.78 1.53 2.20
N LEU A 121 12.92 0.58 1.79
CA LEU A 121 11.66 0.24 2.46
C LEU A 121 11.82 -0.67 3.69
N ARG A 122 13.04 -1.12 4.00
CA ARG A 122 13.31 -2.09 5.08
C ARG A 122 14.64 -1.82 5.78
N GLN A 123 14.86 -0.56 6.13
CA GLN A 123 16.05 -0.16 6.86
C GLN A 123 16.08 -0.75 8.28
N GLU A 124 17.26 -1.17 8.73
CA GLU A 124 17.46 -1.69 10.10
C GLU A 124 17.38 -0.59 11.16
N ASN A 125 17.77 0.63 10.80
CA ASN A 125 17.75 1.79 11.69
C ASN A 125 16.51 2.66 11.42
N ALA A 126 16.03 3.31 12.47
CA ALA A 126 14.97 4.29 12.37
C ALA A 126 15.35 5.45 11.45
N MET A 127 14.40 5.91 10.64
CA MET A 127 14.58 7.10 9.80
C MET A 127 14.77 8.34 10.64
N ARG A 128 15.64 9.25 10.20
CA ARG A 128 16.05 10.46 10.93
C ARG A 128 15.34 11.72 10.47
N PHE A 129 14.71 11.68 9.30
CA PHE A 129 14.02 12.81 8.65
C PHE A 129 14.96 14.01 8.39
N THR A 130 16.26 13.73 8.19
CA THR A 130 17.29 14.73 7.98
C THR A 130 18.26 14.29 6.89
N ASP A 131 18.85 15.28 6.20
CA ASP A 131 19.92 15.04 5.23
C ASP A 131 21.29 14.94 5.93
N TYR A 132 21.60 13.77 6.49
CA TYR A 132 22.88 13.52 7.17
C TYR A 132 23.99 13.00 6.24
N CYS A 133 23.67 12.76 4.96
CA CYS A 133 24.65 12.39 3.94
C CYS A 133 24.96 13.54 2.96
N HIS A 134 24.35 14.71 3.15
CA HIS A 134 24.54 15.91 2.30
C HIS A 134 24.22 15.67 0.82
N VAL A 135 23.17 14.90 0.55
CA VAL A 135 22.70 14.58 -0.80
C VAL A 135 21.58 15.50 -1.31
N GLY A 136 21.20 16.48 -0.49
CA GLY A 136 20.14 17.44 -0.82
C GLY A 136 18.72 16.97 -0.48
N MET A 137 18.57 15.77 0.05
CA MET A 137 17.28 15.19 0.46
C MET A 137 17.42 14.40 1.75
N PRO A 138 16.44 14.46 2.69
CA PRO A 138 16.43 13.60 3.87
C PRO A 138 16.20 12.13 3.50
N ASP A 139 16.49 11.23 4.42
CA ASP A 139 16.25 9.79 4.26
C ASP A 139 14.77 9.44 4.08
N LEU A 140 13.88 10.22 4.72
CA LEU A 140 12.43 10.16 4.57
C LEU A 140 11.84 11.56 4.63
N SER A 141 10.85 11.83 3.78
CA SER A 141 10.09 13.09 3.81
C SER A 141 8.65 12.92 3.41
N TYR A 142 7.83 13.89 3.83
CA TYR A 142 6.41 13.94 3.54
C TYR A 142 6.07 15.12 2.63
N HIS A 143 5.12 14.90 1.73
CA HIS A 143 4.72 15.85 0.70
C HIS A 143 3.20 15.95 0.64
N GLY A 144 2.69 17.16 0.41
CA GLY A 144 1.27 17.44 0.22
C GLY A 144 0.99 17.91 -1.22
N ALA A 145 0.16 18.94 -1.33
CA ALA A 145 -0.10 19.61 -2.61
C ALA A 145 1.17 20.32 -3.15
N GLU A 146 2.09 20.71 -2.25
CA GLU A 146 3.39 21.25 -2.59
C GLU A 146 4.52 20.34 -2.07
N PRO A 147 5.66 20.24 -2.81
CA PRO A 147 6.77 19.39 -2.37
C PRO A 147 7.38 19.95 -1.07
N TRP A 148 7.81 19.03 -0.20
CA TRP A 148 8.45 19.34 1.10
C TRP A 148 7.52 20.02 2.11
N LEU A 149 6.28 20.33 1.74
CA LEU A 149 5.31 20.96 2.59
C LEU A 149 4.15 20.01 2.86
N MET A 150 4.03 19.60 4.11
CA MET A 150 2.90 18.84 4.60
C MET A 150 2.21 19.59 5.71
N HIS A 151 0.94 19.91 5.52
CA HIS A 151 0.10 20.39 6.59
C HIS A 151 -0.48 19.19 7.33
N ILE A 152 -0.09 19.02 8.60
CA ILE A 152 -0.65 17.98 9.46
C ILE A 152 -1.92 18.55 10.10
N GLY A 153 -3.08 18.07 9.68
CA GLY A 153 -4.37 18.43 10.22
C GLY A 153 -5.40 17.35 9.90
N ASP A 154 -6.52 17.35 10.61
CA ASP A 154 -7.59 16.34 10.45
C ASP A 154 -8.20 16.32 9.04
N GLU A 155 -8.03 17.41 8.28
CA GLU A 155 -8.52 17.52 6.90
C GLU A 155 -7.56 16.94 5.86
N GLN A 156 -6.30 16.69 6.23
CA GLN A 156 -5.30 16.15 5.30
C GLN A 156 -5.54 14.66 5.08
N LYS A 157 -6.08 14.32 3.92
CA LYS A 157 -6.41 12.93 3.54
C LYS A 157 -5.58 12.41 2.38
N ALA A 158 -4.62 13.17 1.92
CA ALA A 158 -3.69 12.76 0.87
C ALA A 158 -2.26 13.12 1.27
N ILE A 159 -1.34 12.17 1.10
CA ILE A 159 0.06 12.31 1.50
C ILE A 159 0.97 11.56 0.55
N GLY A 160 2.09 12.19 0.19
CA GLY A 160 3.22 11.54 -0.45
C GLY A 160 4.34 11.26 0.56
N VAL A 161 4.94 10.10 0.46
CA VAL A 161 6.08 9.68 1.29
C VAL A 161 7.23 9.34 0.37
N LEU A 162 8.32 10.11 0.48
CA LEU A 162 9.57 9.83 -0.22
C LEU A 162 10.51 9.03 0.67
N TYR A 163 11.03 7.95 0.15
CA TYR A 163 12.14 7.18 0.69
C TYR A 163 13.34 7.37 -0.23
N THR A 164 14.39 8.04 0.24
CA THR A 164 15.56 8.37 -0.56
C THR A 164 16.53 7.18 -0.60
N GLY A 165 16.71 6.60 -1.79
CA GLY A 165 17.48 5.37 -2.02
C GLY A 165 18.94 5.45 -1.59
N HIS A 166 19.58 6.63 -1.70
CA HIS A 166 20.97 6.83 -1.32
C HIS A 166 21.29 6.31 0.08
N TYR A 167 20.37 6.48 1.05
CA TYR A 167 20.57 6.02 2.44
C TYR A 167 20.54 4.50 2.60
N ALA A 168 20.02 3.79 1.59
CA ALA A 168 20.07 2.34 1.46
C ALA A 168 21.19 1.85 0.52
N LYS A 169 22.01 2.78 0.00
CA LYS A 169 22.99 2.54 -1.08
C LYS A 169 22.31 2.05 -2.38
N GLU A 170 21.17 2.62 -2.69
CA GLU A 170 20.39 2.40 -3.90
C GLU A 170 20.35 3.68 -4.73
N GLU A 171 20.22 3.51 -6.03
CA GLU A 171 20.13 4.65 -6.96
C GLU A 171 18.70 5.14 -7.09
N GLU A 172 17.74 4.26 -6.93
CA GLU A 172 16.32 4.57 -7.05
C GLU A 172 15.75 5.06 -5.73
N ASP A 173 15.02 6.17 -5.80
CA ASP A 173 14.16 6.61 -4.72
C ASP A 173 12.78 5.97 -4.88
N VAL A 174 12.12 5.69 -3.77
CA VAL A 174 10.75 5.19 -3.79
C VAL A 174 9.82 6.27 -3.26
N TYR A 175 8.77 6.57 -4.01
CA TYR A 175 7.74 7.51 -3.62
C TYR A 175 6.39 6.82 -3.53
N VAL A 176 5.72 6.91 -2.39
CA VAL A 176 4.40 6.32 -2.18
C VAL A 176 3.39 7.41 -1.94
N ALA A 177 2.42 7.51 -2.82
CA ALA A 177 1.34 8.49 -2.77
C ALA A 177 0.05 7.82 -2.27
N TYR A 178 -0.43 8.25 -1.10
CA TYR A 178 -1.65 7.77 -0.46
C TYR A 178 -2.76 8.80 -0.62
N ASN A 179 -3.92 8.36 -1.08
CA ASN A 179 -5.13 9.17 -1.10
C ASN A 179 -6.25 8.44 -0.35
N PHE A 180 -6.61 8.94 0.81
CA PHE A 180 -7.72 8.42 1.63
C PHE A 180 -9.03 9.19 1.41
N HIS A 181 -9.03 10.20 0.51
CA HIS A 181 -10.20 11.00 0.19
C HIS A 181 -11.10 10.32 -0.85
N TYR A 182 -12.38 10.75 -0.91
CA TYR A 182 -13.36 10.28 -1.91
C TYR A 182 -13.17 10.90 -3.29
N GLU A 183 -12.34 11.93 -3.40
CA GLU A 183 -12.01 12.62 -4.63
C GLU A 183 -10.57 12.32 -5.05
N ARG A 184 -10.25 12.61 -6.31
CA ARG A 184 -8.87 12.54 -6.79
C ARG A 184 -8.01 13.54 -6.02
N ALA A 185 -6.82 13.15 -5.68
CA ALA A 185 -5.84 14.01 -5.05
C ALA A 185 -4.65 14.22 -5.98
N ARG A 186 -4.22 15.48 -6.07
CA ARG A 186 -2.96 15.85 -6.73
C ARG A 186 -1.90 16.02 -5.65
N ILE A 187 -0.89 15.14 -5.68
CA ILE A 187 0.21 15.14 -4.71
C ILE A 187 1.48 15.51 -5.45
N SER A 188 2.25 16.43 -4.88
CA SER A 188 3.47 16.92 -5.51
C SER A 188 4.60 15.89 -5.44
N LEU A 189 5.44 15.88 -6.48
CA LEU A 189 6.65 15.08 -6.55
C LEU A 189 7.88 15.97 -6.35
N PRO A 190 8.86 15.54 -5.55
CA PRO A 190 10.14 16.20 -5.47
C PRO A 190 10.83 16.26 -6.84
N SER A 191 11.54 17.34 -7.10
CA SER A 191 12.33 17.46 -8.32
C SER A 191 13.53 16.51 -8.27
N LEU A 192 13.69 15.71 -9.30
CA LEU A 192 14.86 14.85 -9.48
C LEU A 192 15.98 15.58 -10.23
N SER A 193 17.16 14.97 -10.27
CA SER A 193 18.25 15.42 -11.15
C SER A 193 17.78 15.36 -12.63
N LYS A 194 18.44 16.11 -13.51
CA LYS A 194 18.09 16.15 -14.96
C LYS A 194 18.22 14.79 -15.65
N GLU A 195 18.92 13.86 -15.03
CA GLU A 195 19.19 12.53 -15.57
C GLU A 195 18.15 11.50 -15.19
N LYS A 196 17.31 11.82 -14.17
CA LYS A 196 16.27 10.94 -13.65
C LYS A 196 14.87 11.44 -13.98
N GLU A 197 13.92 10.52 -13.91
CA GLU A 197 12.49 10.79 -14.02
C GLU A 197 11.68 9.86 -13.10
N TRP A 198 10.49 10.33 -12.72
CA TRP A 198 9.53 9.51 -11.99
C TRP A 198 8.81 8.57 -12.95
N MET A 199 8.75 7.30 -12.55
CA MET A 199 7.97 6.27 -13.22
C MET A 199 6.97 5.66 -12.24
N GLN A 200 5.72 5.47 -12.67
CA GLN A 200 4.71 4.80 -11.86
C GLN A 200 4.88 3.29 -11.99
N VAL A 201 5.00 2.61 -10.84
CA VAL A 201 5.16 1.15 -10.77
C VAL A 201 3.82 0.46 -10.55
N MET A 202 2.99 1.04 -9.69
CA MET A 202 1.73 0.42 -9.27
C MET A 202 0.71 1.47 -8.83
N ASN A 203 -0.56 1.17 -9.10
CA ASN A 203 -1.71 1.93 -8.61
C ASN A 203 -2.81 0.95 -8.17
N THR A 204 -3.21 0.98 -6.91
CA THR A 204 -4.20 0.04 -6.38
C THR A 204 -5.58 0.13 -7.04
N ALA A 205 -5.91 1.28 -7.65
CA ALA A 205 -7.16 1.48 -8.39
C ALA A 205 -7.14 0.85 -9.79
N ASP A 206 -5.95 0.51 -10.32
CA ASP A 206 -5.76 -0.04 -11.66
C ASP A 206 -5.07 -1.41 -11.60
N ARG A 207 -5.81 -2.46 -11.95
CA ARG A 207 -5.30 -3.83 -11.96
C ARG A 207 -4.25 -4.09 -13.05
N SER A 208 -4.18 -3.25 -14.09
CA SER A 208 -3.17 -3.41 -15.15
C SER A 208 -1.75 -3.11 -14.65
N THR A 209 -1.62 -2.50 -13.48
CA THR A 209 -0.35 -2.18 -12.83
C THR A 209 0.08 -3.22 -11.78
N ASP A 210 -0.68 -4.30 -11.61
CA ASP A 210 -0.42 -5.30 -10.56
C ASP A 210 0.86 -6.13 -10.79
N ASP A 211 1.45 -6.06 -12.00
CA ASP A 211 2.72 -6.69 -12.34
C ASP A 211 3.95 -5.85 -11.95
N PHE A 212 3.75 -4.66 -11.40
CA PHE A 212 4.82 -3.76 -10.92
C PHE A 212 5.85 -3.39 -12.00
N VAL A 213 5.39 -3.22 -13.23
CA VAL A 213 6.24 -2.77 -14.35
C VAL A 213 6.25 -1.24 -14.39
N PRO A 214 7.44 -0.60 -14.27
CA PRO A 214 7.54 0.86 -14.32
C PRO A 214 7.00 1.42 -15.63
N GLN A 215 6.14 2.43 -15.54
CA GLN A 215 5.56 3.14 -16.68
C GLN A 215 5.85 4.64 -16.56
N PRO A 216 6.24 5.31 -17.64
CA PRO A 216 6.48 6.75 -17.60
C PRO A 216 5.20 7.51 -17.25
N ILE A 217 5.34 8.58 -16.46
CA ILE A 217 4.26 9.52 -16.18
C ILE A 217 4.49 10.82 -16.95
N GLU A 218 3.40 11.43 -17.45
CA GLU A 218 3.50 12.66 -18.25
C GLU A 218 3.94 13.86 -17.41
N GLU A 219 3.38 14.00 -16.21
CA GLU A 219 3.66 15.10 -15.31
C GLU A 219 4.68 14.70 -14.23
N GLN A 220 5.88 15.29 -14.31
CA GLN A 220 6.99 14.95 -13.40
C GLN A 220 7.00 15.77 -12.10
N ARG A 221 6.07 16.69 -11.90
CA ARG A 221 5.99 17.54 -10.72
C ARG A 221 4.91 17.14 -9.74
N CYS A 222 3.97 16.32 -10.18
CA CYS A 222 2.90 15.80 -9.35
C CYS A 222 2.36 14.48 -9.90
N VAL A 223 1.73 13.70 -9.03
CA VAL A 223 0.96 12.51 -9.39
C VAL A 223 -0.49 12.71 -9.03
N GLU A 224 -1.38 12.31 -9.94
CA GLU A 224 -2.82 12.26 -9.69
C GLU A 224 -3.18 10.88 -9.14
N VAL A 225 -3.67 10.84 -7.91
CA VAL A 225 -4.03 9.59 -7.21
C VAL A 225 -5.54 9.46 -7.15
N ALA A 226 -6.05 8.33 -7.63
CA ALA A 226 -7.48 8.05 -7.62
C ALA A 226 -8.08 8.06 -6.21
N PRO A 227 -9.41 8.22 -6.06
CA PRO A 227 -10.06 8.17 -4.75
C PRO A 227 -9.73 6.87 -4.00
N GLN A 228 -9.44 6.99 -2.72
CA GLN A 228 -9.19 5.88 -1.79
C GLN A 228 -8.18 4.85 -2.32
N SER A 229 -7.09 5.32 -2.95
CA SER A 229 -6.08 4.47 -3.56
C SER A 229 -4.65 4.86 -3.20
N ILE A 230 -3.72 4.01 -3.56
CA ILE A 230 -2.27 4.18 -3.35
C ILE A 230 -1.57 4.03 -4.69
N SER A 231 -0.61 4.93 -4.97
CA SER A 231 0.29 4.82 -6.11
C SER A 231 1.74 4.71 -5.62
N ILE A 232 2.51 3.83 -6.24
CA ILE A 232 3.96 3.69 -6.02
C ILE A 232 4.69 4.18 -7.25
N LEU A 233 5.68 5.05 -7.03
CA LEU A 233 6.58 5.53 -8.06
C LEU A 233 8.03 5.25 -7.65
N ILE A 234 8.91 5.14 -8.64
CA ILE A 234 10.36 5.07 -8.46
C ILE A 234 11.04 6.12 -9.33
N SER A 235 12.23 6.58 -8.88
CA SER A 235 13.08 7.43 -9.70
C SER A 235 14.00 6.56 -10.56
N CYS A 236 13.91 6.67 -11.89
CA CYS A 236 14.74 5.92 -12.82
C CYS A 236 15.62 6.87 -13.65
N PHE A 237 16.76 6.37 -14.13
CA PHE A 237 17.51 7.09 -15.16
C PHE A 237 16.72 7.13 -16.47
N ARG A 238 16.77 8.27 -17.16
CA ARG A 238 16.17 8.43 -18.48
C ARG A 238 16.86 7.51 -19.50
N GLU A 239 16.10 6.91 -20.40
CA GLU A 239 16.65 6.08 -21.47
C GLU A 239 17.79 6.78 -22.21
N GLY A 240 18.92 6.08 -22.43
CA GLY A 240 20.09 6.59 -23.14
C GLY A 240 21.12 7.33 -22.29
N LYS A 241 20.96 7.40 -20.95
CA LYS A 241 21.98 7.92 -20.04
C LYS A 241 22.43 6.84 -19.10
N GLU A 242 23.55 6.20 -19.41
CA GLU A 242 24.23 5.30 -18.48
C GLU A 242 24.86 6.07 -17.33
N TYR A 243 24.84 5.45 -16.15
CA TYR A 243 25.49 5.94 -14.94
C TYR A 243 26.97 6.19 -15.17
N ASN A 244 27.41 7.42 -14.99
CA ASN A 244 28.82 7.77 -15.06
C ASN A 244 29.45 7.60 -13.67
N GLU A 245 30.22 6.51 -13.47
CA GLU A 245 30.91 6.18 -12.20
C GLU A 245 31.90 7.25 -11.71
N SER A 246 32.15 8.30 -12.50
CA SER A 246 33.14 9.34 -12.19
C SER A 246 32.76 10.33 -11.07
N VAL A 247 31.57 10.22 -10.48
CA VAL A 247 31.12 11.14 -9.38
C VAL A 247 31.38 10.57 -7.98
N ARG A 248 32.04 9.42 -7.86
CA ARG A 248 32.37 8.79 -6.55
C ARG A 248 33.63 9.30 -5.87
N THR A 249 34.28 10.34 -6.41
CA THR A 249 35.51 10.89 -5.83
C THR A 249 35.37 12.40 -5.60
N LEU A 250 34.68 12.79 -4.56
CA LEU A 250 34.88 14.04 -3.82
C LEU A 250 34.45 13.84 -2.37
#